data_68aa459bed96b31043671ff9494a9dea
#
_entry.id   68aa459bed96b31043671ff9494a9dea
#
_cell.length_a   1.000
_cell.length_b   1.000
_cell.length_c   1.000
_cell.angle_alpha   90.00
_cell.angle_beta   90.00
_cell.angle_gamma   90.00
#
_symmetry.space_group_name_H-M   'P 1'
#
loop_
_entity.id
_entity.type
_entity.pdbx_description
1 polymer ?
#
loop_
_entity_poly.entity_id
_entity_poly.type
_entity_poly.pdbx_seq_one_letter_code
_entity_poly.pdbx_strand_id
1 'polypeptide(L)'
;MNHKQLKYFLALADTLHFSRASERCFVSPPTLSRQIKQLEEEVGAPLFLRDNRTVELTQQGKAFIHYAQSTLSSWRQFKSECVDDNKPLSGELSLFCSVTATYSFIYDLFSRFRHQYPQVELNLITGDPAHSIAQVASGKEDVAVAVRPKHLPSGIEYLPIGRSRLVFIGPTMDCPLKATLEQHSNGEMPWHSLSFIMPEQGVLKERVDNFCKKHHFTPKVYTHVSGHEAMVALASLGFGIACVPEIVISQSPFKNQVQLLQLRSDEIEIGLVTKNKRLYDPVVKALWDTAKGLFTL
;
A
#
# COMPACT_ATOMS: atom_id res chain seq x y z
N MET A 1 -7.66 23.39 20.68
CA MET A 1 -7.50 22.28 19.71
C MET A 1 -8.22 21.04 20.23
N ASN A 2 -9.02 20.35 19.39
CA ASN A 2 -9.73 19.13 19.76
C ASN A 2 -9.59 18.04 18.68
N HIS A 3 -9.94 16.79 19.03
CA HIS A 3 -9.78 15.65 18.13
C HIS A 3 -10.59 15.76 16.82
N LYS A 4 -11.73 16.46 16.84
CA LYS A 4 -12.52 16.68 15.61
C LYS A 4 -11.79 17.60 14.65
N GLN A 5 -11.16 18.66 15.15
CA GLN A 5 -10.36 19.59 14.34
C GLN A 5 -9.17 18.89 13.71
N LEU A 6 -8.50 17.96 14.42
CA LEU A 6 -7.42 17.14 13.85
C LEU A 6 -7.91 16.23 12.72
N LYS A 7 -9.08 15.56 12.92
CA LYS A 7 -9.70 14.74 11.86
C LYS A 7 -10.08 15.59 10.64
N TYR A 8 -10.63 16.77 10.84
CA TYR A 8 -11.00 17.70 9.76
C TYR A 8 -9.77 18.19 8.98
N PHE A 9 -8.71 18.53 9.71
CA PHE A 9 -7.45 18.91 9.10
C PHE A 9 -6.89 17.79 8.22
N LEU A 10 -6.82 16.56 8.72
CA LEU A 10 -6.31 15.40 7.95
C LEU A 10 -7.19 15.10 6.72
N ALA A 11 -8.51 15.19 6.84
CA ALA A 11 -9.41 15.01 5.70
C ALA A 11 -9.20 16.09 4.62
N LEU A 12 -8.97 17.34 5.00
CA LEU A 12 -8.66 18.41 4.06
C LEU A 12 -7.26 18.26 3.48
N ALA A 13 -6.28 17.83 4.27
CA ALA A 13 -4.91 17.57 3.80
C ALA A 13 -4.84 16.43 2.76
N ASP A 14 -5.70 15.43 2.88
CA ASP A 14 -5.77 14.29 1.97
C ASP A 14 -6.50 14.63 0.66
N THR A 15 -7.57 15.45 0.74
CA THR A 15 -8.40 15.76 -0.43
C THR A 15 -8.02 17.04 -1.15
N LEU A 16 -7.35 17.96 -0.47
CA LEU A 16 -7.05 19.32 -0.91
C LEU A 16 -8.29 20.05 -1.50
N HIS A 17 -9.47 19.68 -1.00
CA HIS A 17 -10.74 20.18 -1.51
C HIS A 17 -11.80 20.23 -0.39
N PHE A 18 -12.27 21.44 -0.04
CA PHE A 18 -13.19 21.64 1.09
C PHE A 18 -14.49 20.84 0.97
N SER A 19 -15.12 20.78 -0.20
CA SER A 19 -16.37 20.03 -0.36
C SER A 19 -16.16 18.53 -0.15
N ARG A 20 -15.13 17.95 -0.77
CA ARG A 20 -14.79 16.52 -0.59
C ARG A 20 -14.42 16.19 0.86
N ALA A 21 -13.65 17.07 1.51
CA ALA A 21 -13.29 16.90 2.91
C ALA A 21 -14.52 17.00 3.82
N SER A 22 -15.45 17.93 3.56
CA SER A 22 -16.66 18.10 4.34
C SER A 22 -17.63 16.92 4.21
N GLU A 23 -17.78 16.37 3.00
CA GLU A 23 -18.53 15.13 2.76
C GLU A 23 -17.94 13.96 3.56
N ARG A 24 -16.62 13.79 3.50
CA ARG A 24 -15.92 12.72 4.24
C ARG A 24 -16.04 12.87 5.77
N CYS A 25 -16.18 14.11 6.24
CA CYS A 25 -16.34 14.41 7.67
C CYS A 25 -17.80 14.53 8.12
N PHE A 26 -18.76 14.35 7.22
CA PHE A 26 -20.21 14.50 7.49
C PHE A 26 -20.57 15.86 8.09
N VAL A 27 -19.98 16.94 7.56
CA VAL A 27 -20.24 18.33 7.96
C VAL A 27 -20.43 19.22 6.75
N SER A 28 -20.99 20.43 6.96
CA SER A 28 -21.08 21.41 5.88
C SER A 28 -19.72 22.07 5.57
N PRO A 29 -19.44 22.47 4.30
CA PRO A 29 -18.20 23.16 3.94
C PRO A 29 -17.93 24.42 4.78
N PRO A 30 -18.91 25.29 5.12
CA PRO A 30 -18.69 26.40 6.02
C PRO A 30 -18.25 25.97 7.43
N THR A 31 -18.82 24.89 7.95
CA THR A 31 -18.44 24.35 9.26
C THR A 31 -16.98 23.86 9.24
N LEU A 32 -16.62 23.10 8.22
CA LEU A 32 -15.24 22.62 8.05
C LEU A 32 -14.26 23.81 7.96
N SER A 33 -14.56 24.80 7.10
CA SER A 33 -13.72 25.98 6.90
C SER A 33 -13.51 26.76 8.21
N ARG A 34 -14.57 26.95 8.99
CA ARG A 34 -14.48 27.61 10.30
C ARG A 34 -13.61 26.84 11.29
N GLN A 35 -13.75 25.51 11.33
CA GLN A 35 -12.96 24.67 12.24
C GLN A 35 -11.48 24.64 11.86
N ILE A 36 -11.17 24.64 10.56
CA ILE A 36 -9.78 24.73 10.09
C ILE A 36 -9.19 26.10 10.44
N LYS A 37 -9.93 27.19 10.20
CA LYS A 37 -9.49 28.54 10.57
C LYS A 37 -9.19 28.65 12.07
N GLN A 38 -10.09 28.16 12.91
CA GLN A 38 -9.88 28.13 14.36
C GLN A 38 -8.65 27.33 14.76
N LEU A 39 -8.39 26.19 14.07
CA LEU A 39 -7.18 25.40 14.31
C LEU A 39 -5.91 26.17 13.91
N GLU A 40 -5.92 26.86 12.77
CA GLU A 40 -4.80 27.69 12.31
C GLU A 40 -4.52 28.86 13.30
N GLU A 41 -5.56 29.47 13.84
CA GLU A 41 -5.46 30.51 14.89
C GLU A 41 -4.83 29.96 16.18
N GLU A 42 -5.23 28.76 16.63
CA GLU A 42 -4.64 28.11 17.79
C GLU A 42 -3.20 27.66 17.57
N VAL A 43 -2.86 27.22 16.36
CA VAL A 43 -1.48 26.83 15.98
C VAL A 43 -0.59 28.06 15.80
N GLY A 44 -1.18 29.24 15.51
CA GLY A 44 -0.47 30.49 15.26
C GLY A 44 0.16 30.58 13.88
N ALA A 45 -0.23 29.68 12.96
CA ALA A 45 0.29 29.67 11.59
C ALA A 45 -0.75 29.12 10.60
N PRO A 46 -0.77 29.58 9.33
CA PRO A 46 -1.59 28.98 8.30
C PRO A 46 -1.09 27.57 7.97
N LEU A 47 -2.00 26.62 7.97
CA LEU A 47 -1.73 25.22 7.60
C LEU A 47 -2.02 24.97 6.12
N PHE A 48 -2.91 25.80 5.54
CA PHE A 48 -3.26 25.73 4.13
C PHE A 48 -3.07 27.09 3.46
N LEU A 49 -2.52 27.06 2.25
CA LEU A 49 -2.63 28.16 1.30
C LEU A 49 -3.94 28.01 0.55
N ARG A 50 -4.71 29.09 0.47
CA ARG A 50 -6.02 29.09 -0.17
C ARG A 50 -6.07 30.22 -1.17
N ASP A 51 -6.31 29.90 -2.41
CA ASP A 51 -6.77 30.85 -3.39
C ASP A 51 -8.21 30.48 -3.84
N ASN A 52 -8.77 31.25 -4.77
CA ASN A 52 -10.15 31.01 -5.25
C ASN A 52 -10.31 29.69 -6.02
N ARG A 53 -9.23 28.96 -6.33
CA ARG A 53 -9.25 27.76 -7.17
C ARG A 53 -8.49 26.58 -6.57
N THR A 54 -7.52 26.83 -5.70
CA THR A 54 -6.65 25.77 -5.18
C THR A 54 -6.54 25.81 -3.66
N VAL A 55 -6.32 24.63 -3.08
CA VAL A 55 -5.96 24.45 -1.68
C VAL A 55 -4.68 23.63 -1.63
N GLU A 56 -3.65 24.18 -1.00
CA GLU A 56 -2.36 23.53 -0.87
C GLU A 56 -1.89 23.56 0.59
N LEU A 57 -1.08 22.58 0.97
CA LEU A 57 -0.47 22.55 2.31
C LEU A 57 0.71 23.52 2.38
N THR A 58 0.75 24.31 3.43
CA THR A 58 1.97 25.06 3.80
C THR A 58 3.06 24.10 4.29
N GLN A 59 4.28 24.60 4.50
CA GLN A 59 5.33 23.83 5.14
C GLN A 59 4.93 23.42 6.58
N GLN A 60 4.27 24.33 7.31
CA GLN A 60 3.69 24.08 8.64
C GLN A 60 2.57 23.03 8.57
N GLY A 61 1.70 23.10 7.55
CA GLY A 61 0.67 22.10 7.31
C GLY A 61 1.22 20.71 7.08
N LYS A 62 2.29 20.58 6.27
CA LYS A 62 3.00 19.31 6.07
C LYS A 62 3.57 18.74 7.37
N ALA A 63 4.19 19.57 8.19
CA ALA A 63 4.69 19.15 9.51
C ALA A 63 3.55 18.79 10.46
N PHE A 64 2.44 19.53 10.42
CA PHE A 64 1.28 19.32 11.29
C PHE A 64 0.54 18.01 10.99
N ILE A 65 0.62 17.44 9.78
CA ILE A 65 0.07 16.11 9.45
C ILE A 65 0.60 15.08 10.44
N HIS A 66 1.91 15.02 10.62
CA HIS A 66 2.54 14.04 11.52
C HIS A 66 2.07 14.22 12.97
N TYR A 67 1.98 15.46 13.43
CA TYR A 67 1.48 15.77 14.78
C TYR A 67 0.02 15.33 14.95
N ALA A 68 -0.86 15.66 14.01
CA ALA A 68 -2.28 15.32 14.07
C ALA A 68 -2.50 13.79 14.08
N GLN A 69 -1.79 13.07 13.23
CA GLN A 69 -1.84 11.60 13.18
C GLN A 69 -1.33 10.96 14.48
N SER A 70 -0.18 11.43 14.99
CA SER A 70 0.39 10.94 16.24
C SER A 70 -0.53 11.17 17.42
N THR A 71 -1.12 12.36 17.53
CA THR A 71 -2.04 12.72 18.61
C THR A 71 -3.31 11.87 18.60
N LEU A 72 -3.92 11.68 17.42
CA LEU A 72 -5.09 10.81 17.28
C LEU A 72 -4.76 9.33 17.57
N SER A 73 -3.58 8.88 17.20
CA SER A 73 -3.10 7.54 17.51
C SER A 73 -2.91 7.34 19.03
N SER A 74 -2.22 8.28 19.69
CA SER A 74 -2.02 8.22 21.15
C SER A 74 -3.34 8.27 21.92
N TRP A 75 -4.31 9.06 21.45
CA TRP A 75 -5.65 9.08 22.04
C TRP A 75 -6.39 7.76 21.89
N ARG A 76 -6.31 7.12 20.71
CA ARG A 76 -6.90 5.78 20.50
C ARG A 76 -6.27 4.76 21.43
N GLN A 77 -4.94 4.77 21.56
CA GLN A 77 -4.20 3.92 22.47
C GLN A 77 -4.65 4.10 23.92
N PHE A 78 -4.69 5.34 24.42
CA PHE A 78 -5.18 5.64 25.78
C PHE A 78 -6.61 5.14 26.01
N LYS A 79 -7.51 5.37 25.04
CA LYS A 79 -8.87 4.85 25.15
C LYS A 79 -8.94 3.34 25.27
N SER A 80 -8.07 2.62 24.56
CA SER A 80 -8.02 1.17 24.63
C SER A 80 -7.44 0.64 25.94
N GLU A 81 -6.52 1.38 26.57
CA GLU A 81 -5.99 1.07 27.91
C GLU A 81 -7.05 1.30 29.03
N CYS A 82 -8.04 2.15 28.78
CA CYS A 82 -9.14 2.41 29.73
C CYS A 82 -10.30 1.42 29.59
N VAL A 83 -10.25 0.48 28.66
CA VAL A 83 -11.31 -0.52 28.47
C VAL A 83 -11.13 -1.65 29.51
N ASP A 84 -12.20 -1.94 30.24
CA ASP A 84 -12.29 -3.03 31.21
C ASP A 84 -12.02 -4.37 30.50
N ASP A 85 -11.13 -5.21 31.06
CA ASP A 85 -10.72 -6.51 30.50
C ASP A 85 -11.91 -7.46 30.23
N ASN A 86 -13.07 -7.18 30.82
CA ASN A 86 -14.30 -7.96 30.64
C ASN A 86 -15.16 -7.52 29.45
N LYS A 87 -14.80 -6.45 28.71
CA LYS A 87 -15.56 -6.00 27.54
C LYS A 87 -15.00 -6.59 26.26
N PRO A 88 -15.86 -6.99 25.30
CA PRO A 88 -15.39 -7.46 24.02
C PRO A 88 -14.56 -6.34 23.32
N LEU A 89 -13.44 -6.74 22.73
CA LEU A 89 -12.55 -5.83 22.01
C LEU A 89 -13.32 -5.10 20.91
N SER A 90 -13.27 -3.77 20.93
CA SER A 90 -13.94 -2.89 19.96
C SER A 90 -13.02 -1.74 19.55
N GLY A 91 -13.24 -1.19 18.37
CA GLY A 91 -12.44 -0.07 17.83
C GLY A 91 -12.36 -0.14 16.32
N GLU A 92 -11.53 0.71 15.75
CA GLU A 92 -11.29 0.79 14.30
C GLU A 92 -9.86 0.33 13.98
N LEU A 93 -9.72 -0.44 12.91
CA LEU A 93 -8.43 -0.88 12.37
C LEU A 93 -8.36 -0.55 10.89
N SER A 94 -7.34 0.19 10.47
CA SER A 94 -7.08 0.44 9.07
C SER A 94 -5.93 -0.43 8.55
N LEU A 95 -6.14 -1.06 7.39
CA LEU A 95 -5.15 -1.89 6.72
C LEU A 95 -5.00 -1.48 5.25
N PHE A 96 -3.76 -1.28 4.83
CA PHE A 96 -3.42 -0.99 3.44
C PHE A 96 -2.77 -2.21 2.77
N CYS A 97 -3.24 -2.55 1.55
CA CYS A 97 -2.62 -3.62 0.76
C CYS A 97 -2.91 -3.48 -0.74
N SER A 98 -2.29 -4.32 -1.57
CA SER A 98 -2.70 -4.47 -2.98
C SER A 98 -3.98 -5.30 -3.10
N VAL A 99 -4.65 -5.19 -4.23
CA VAL A 99 -5.84 -6.01 -4.55
C VAL A 99 -5.50 -7.50 -4.48
N THR A 100 -4.36 -7.91 -5.05
CA THR A 100 -3.88 -9.31 -4.97
C THR A 100 -3.69 -9.77 -3.54
N ALA A 101 -3.09 -8.93 -2.67
CA ALA A 101 -2.87 -9.30 -1.28
C ALA A 101 -4.19 -9.50 -0.52
N THR A 102 -5.25 -8.78 -0.90
CA THR A 102 -6.59 -8.96 -0.32
C THR A 102 -7.09 -10.38 -0.52
N TYR A 103 -6.94 -10.94 -1.72
CA TYR A 103 -7.41 -12.30 -2.02
C TYR A 103 -6.48 -13.39 -1.47
N SER A 104 -5.17 -13.12 -1.43
CA SER A 104 -4.17 -14.15 -1.13
C SER A 104 -3.88 -14.33 0.37
N PHE A 105 -4.02 -13.26 1.16
CA PHE A 105 -3.62 -13.28 2.57
C PHE A 105 -4.69 -12.66 3.49
N ILE A 106 -5.26 -11.52 3.08
CA ILE A 106 -6.09 -10.71 3.97
C ILE A 106 -7.46 -11.33 4.15
N TYR A 107 -7.98 -12.02 3.14
CA TYR A 107 -9.28 -12.67 3.22
C TYR A 107 -9.33 -13.68 4.40
N ASP A 108 -8.36 -14.59 4.51
CA ASP A 108 -8.32 -15.59 5.58
C ASP A 108 -8.04 -14.94 6.94
N LEU A 109 -7.14 -13.95 6.96
CA LEU A 109 -6.84 -13.20 8.17
C LEU A 109 -8.07 -12.47 8.69
N PHE A 110 -8.78 -11.73 7.83
CA PHE A 110 -9.97 -10.99 8.22
C PHE A 110 -11.14 -11.88 8.57
N SER A 111 -11.30 -13.00 7.89
CA SER A 111 -12.32 -14.00 8.23
C SER A 111 -12.13 -14.50 9.66
N ARG A 112 -10.89 -14.90 10.02
CA ARG A 112 -10.56 -15.37 11.36
C ARG A 112 -10.66 -14.25 12.40
N PHE A 113 -10.13 -13.06 12.09
CA PHE A 113 -10.14 -11.93 12.98
C PHE A 113 -11.57 -11.44 13.28
N ARG A 114 -12.43 -11.32 12.27
CA ARG A 114 -13.83 -10.92 12.46
C ARG A 114 -14.62 -11.91 13.33
N HIS A 115 -14.34 -13.19 13.19
CA HIS A 115 -14.98 -14.20 14.03
C HIS A 115 -14.59 -14.05 15.51
N GLN A 116 -13.32 -13.73 15.79
CA GLN A 116 -12.83 -13.55 17.16
C GLN A 116 -13.21 -12.18 17.75
N TYR A 117 -13.25 -11.12 16.92
CA TYR A 117 -13.44 -9.73 17.36
C TYR A 117 -14.53 -9.04 16.53
N PRO A 118 -15.80 -9.45 16.67
CA PRO A 118 -16.90 -8.98 15.81
C PRO A 118 -17.25 -7.50 15.96
N GLN A 119 -16.81 -6.87 17.07
CA GLN A 119 -17.09 -5.44 17.35
C GLN A 119 -15.97 -4.50 16.84
N VAL A 120 -14.91 -5.04 16.20
CA VAL A 120 -13.87 -4.24 15.58
C VAL A 120 -14.28 -3.88 14.15
N GLU A 121 -14.26 -2.59 13.86
CA GLU A 121 -14.51 -2.06 12.51
C GLU A 121 -13.22 -2.13 11.69
N LEU A 122 -13.30 -2.81 10.52
CA LEU A 122 -12.17 -2.98 9.61
C LEU A 122 -12.29 -2.02 8.43
N ASN A 123 -11.30 -1.16 8.24
CA ASN A 123 -11.17 -0.28 7.10
C ASN A 123 -10.05 -0.78 6.19
N LEU A 124 -10.40 -1.35 5.03
CA LEU A 124 -9.45 -1.85 4.05
C LEU A 124 -9.24 -0.83 2.94
N ILE A 125 -8.00 -0.39 2.77
CA ILE A 125 -7.58 0.54 1.73
C ILE A 125 -6.71 -0.21 0.73
N THR A 126 -7.09 -0.18 -0.55
CA THR A 126 -6.30 -0.82 -1.60
C THR A 126 -5.50 0.19 -2.41
N GLY A 127 -4.28 -0.20 -2.79
CA GLY A 127 -3.40 0.64 -3.58
C GLY A 127 -2.09 -0.03 -3.98
N ASP A 128 -1.16 0.77 -4.51
CA ASP A 128 0.15 0.27 -4.91
C ASP A 128 0.97 -0.18 -3.68
N PRO A 129 1.41 -1.45 -3.63
CA PRO A 129 2.20 -1.98 -2.52
C PRO A 129 3.54 -1.26 -2.31
N ALA A 130 4.03 -0.51 -3.28
CA ALA A 130 5.21 0.34 -3.11
C ALA A 130 5.03 1.42 -2.03
N HIS A 131 3.79 1.83 -1.75
CA HIS A 131 3.45 2.81 -0.72
C HIS A 131 3.22 2.21 0.67
N SER A 132 3.11 0.90 0.81
CA SER A 132 2.70 0.22 2.06
C SER A 132 3.47 0.68 3.29
N ILE A 133 4.80 0.70 3.23
CA ILE A 133 5.64 1.12 4.36
C ILE A 133 5.45 2.61 4.67
N ALA A 134 5.33 3.46 3.65
CA ALA A 134 5.10 4.89 3.84
C ALA A 134 3.75 5.20 4.49
N GLN A 135 2.68 4.47 4.15
CA GLN A 135 1.36 4.59 4.77
C GLN A 135 1.41 4.32 6.28
N VAL A 136 2.13 3.27 6.68
CA VAL A 136 2.32 2.95 8.09
C VAL A 136 3.29 3.92 8.77
N ALA A 137 4.42 4.22 8.14
CA ALA A 137 5.44 5.11 8.70
C ALA A 137 4.90 6.53 8.96
N SER A 138 4.05 7.04 8.08
CA SER A 138 3.35 8.31 8.30
C SER A 138 2.27 8.22 9.39
N GLY A 139 1.75 7.02 9.71
CA GLY A 139 0.62 6.81 10.62
C GLY A 139 -0.73 7.06 9.96
N LYS A 140 -0.78 7.08 8.63
CA LYS A 140 -2.02 7.16 7.87
C LYS A 140 -2.81 5.87 8.05
N GLU A 141 -2.12 4.74 8.00
CA GLU A 141 -2.70 3.42 8.22
C GLU A 141 -2.05 2.72 9.41
N ASP A 142 -2.80 1.85 10.07
CA ASP A 142 -2.33 1.12 11.24
C ASP A 142 -1.42 -0.05 10.87
N VAL A 143 -1.81 -0.79 9.83
CA VAL A 143 -1.12 -1.98 9.31
C VAL A 143 -1.08 -1.90 7.79
N ALA A 144 -0.06 -2.48 7.17
CA ALA A 144 -0.05 -2.67 5.73
C ALA A 144 0.56 -4.02 5.33
N VAL A 145 0.23 -4.50 4.13
CA VAL A 145 0.93 -5.62 3.49
C VAL A 145 2.05 -5.06 2.62
N ALA A 146 3.27 -5.51 2.84
CA ALA A 146 4.45 -5.03 2.12
C ALA A 146 5.36 -6.17 1.68
N VAL A 147 6.05 -5.98 0.57
CA VAL A 147 7.23 -6.78 0.23
C VAL A 147 8.37 -6.33 1.14
N ARG A 148 9.10 -7.28 1.70
CA ARG A 148 10.22 -7.00 2.61
C ARG A 148 11.31 -6.21 1.87
N PRO A 149 11.63 -4.99 2.30
CA PRO A 149 12.75 -4.23 1.75
C PRO A 149 14.08 -4.77 2.30
N LYS A 150 15.20 -4.39 1.69
CA LYS A 150 16.54 -4.73 2.20
C LYS A 150 16.77 -4.16 3.62
N HIS A 151 16.28 -2.96 3.86
CA HIS A 151 16.37 -2.27 5.16
C HIS A 151 14.98 -1.78 5.56
N LEU A 152 14.51 -2.26 6.71
CA LEU A 152 13.28 -1.76 7.31
C LEU A 152 13.57 -0.40 7.98
N PRO A 153 12.70 0.59 7.83
CA PRO A 153 12.81 1.84 8.56
C PRO A 153 12.77 1.60 10.08
N SER A 154 13.51 2.41 10.82
CA SER A 154 13.49 2.36 12.28
C SER A 154 12.06 2.55 12.83
N GLY A 155 11.70 1.74 13.81
CA GLY A 155 10.38 1.78 14.45
C GLY A 155 9.24 1.11 13.66
N ILE A 156 9.55 0.38 12.59
CA ILE A 156 8.61 -0.48 11.87
C ILE A 156 8.89 -1.94 12.22
N GLU A 157 7.83 -2.65 12.61
CA GLU A 157 7.82 -4.10 12.78
C GLU A 157 7.35 -4.79 11.51
N TYR A 158 7.87 -5.99 11.28
CA TYR A 158 7.56 -6.81 10.13
C TYR A 158 7.24 -8.25 10.56
N LEU A 159 6.11 -8.75 10.10
CA LEU A 159 5.67 -10.13 10.31
C LEU A 159 5.54 -10.84 8.96
N PRO A 160 6.35 -11.85 8.65
CA PRO A 160 6.20 -12.64 7.43
C PRO A 160 4.82 -13.32 7.37
N ILE A 161 4.15 -13.25 6.21
CA ILE A 161 2.86 -13.92 5.96
C ILE A 161 2.89 -14.81 4.72
N GLY A 162 3.94 -14.71 3.91
CA GLY A 162 4.10 -15.55 2.73
C GLY A 162 5.29 -15.19 1.89
N ARG A 163 5.49 -15.98 0.82
CA ARG A 163 6.54 -15.79 -0.17
C ARG A 163 6.00 -15.92 -1.57
N SER A 164 6.62 -15.29 -2.52
CA SER A 164 6.30 -15.43 -3.94
C SER A 164 7.56 -15.31 -4.78
N ARG A 165 7.65 -16.10 -5.84
CA ARG A 165 8.72 -15.94 -6.85
C ARG A 165 8.40 -14.71 -7.69
N LEU A 166 9.46 -14.00 -8.10
CA LEU A 166 9.36 -12.99 -9.15
C LEU A 166 9.54 -13.70 -10.50
N VAL A 167 8.62 -13.49 -11.40
CA VAL A 167 8.63 -14.11 -12.72
C VAL A 167 8.47 -13.06 -13.79
N PHE A 168 9.15 -13.26 -14.92
CA PHE A 168 8.91 -12.49 -16.12
C PHE A 168 7.78 -13.12 -16.91
N ILE A 169 6.90 -12.27 -17.44
CA ILE A 169 5.74 -12.68 -18.23
C ILE A 169 5.73 -11.95 -19.57
N GLY A 170 5.20 -12.63 -20.57
CA GLY A 170 4.89 -12.07 -21.88
C GLY A 170 3.51 -12.53 -22.37
N PRO A 171 3.03 -12.03 -23.52
CA PRO A 171 1.72 -12.37 -24.05
C PRO A 171 1.67 -13.80 -24.61
N THR A 172 0.47 -14.41 -24.54
CA THR A 172 0.16 -15.65 -25.30
C THR A 172 -0.48 -15.35 -26.66
N MET A 173 -1.06 -14.17 -26.82
CA MET A 173 -1.69 -13.73 -28.07
C MET A 173 -0.66 -13.55 -29.19
N ASP A 174 -1.05 -13.79 -30.43
CA ASP A 174 -0.20 -13.58 -31.60
C ASP A 174 0.09 -12.10 -31.80
N CYS A 175 1.36 -11.74 -31.63
CA CYS A 175 1.86 -10.38 -31.79
C CYS A 175 3.39 -10.40 -32.03
N PRO A 176 3.98 -9.29 -32.50
CA PRO A 176 5.42 -9.22 -32.77
C PRO A 176 6.30 -9.57 -31.56
N LEU A 177 5.85 -9.21 -30.35
CA LEU A 177 6.56 -9.54 -29.13
C LEU A 177 6.59 -11.05 -28.88
N LYS A 178 5.47 -11.75 -29.02
CA LYS A 178 5.39 -13.21 -28.87
C LYS A 178 6.32 -13.90 -29.89
N ALA A 179 6.27 -13.50 -31.17
CA ALA A 179 7.15 -14.05 -32.20
C ALA A 179 8.63 -13.90 -31.83
N THR A 180 9.04 -12.73 -31.28
CA THR A 180 10.40 -12.51 -30.81
C THR A 180 10.75 -13.42 -29.63
N LEU A 181 9.84 -13.62 -28.67
CA LEU A 181 10.06 -14.49 -27.51
C LEU A 181 10.20 -15.96 -27.93
N GLU A 182 9.39 -16.44 -28.88
CA GLU A 182 9.44 -17.82 -29.40
C GLU A 182 10.73 -18.13 -30.16
N GLN A 183 11.23 -17.18 -30.95
CA GLN A 183 12.50 -17.32 -31.66
C GLN A 183 13.71 -17.50 -30.72
N HIS A 184 13.60 -17.01 -29.48
CA HIS A 184 14.68 -17.06 -28.48
C HIS A 184 14.37 -17.98 -27.29
N SER A 185 13.35 -18.84 -27.39
CA SER A 185 12.91 -19.72 -26.29
C SER A 185 14.02 -20.72 -25.85
N ASN A 186 14.95 -21.09 -26.74
CA ASN A 186 16.03 -22.03 -26.49
C ASN A 186 17.43 -21.39 -26.41
N GLY A 187 17.51 -20.04 -26.35
CA GLY A 187 18.77 -19.29 -26.36
C GLY A 187 18.80 -18.13 -25.38
N GLU A 188 19.77 -17.25 -25.53
CA GLU A 188 19.83 -16.02 -24.76
C GLU A 188 18.68 -15.08 -25.15
N MET A 189 17.99 -14.57 -24.16
CA MET A 189 16.87 -13.65 -24.34
C MET A 189 17.38 -12.31 -24.91
N PRO A 190 16.77 -11.77 -25.99
CA PRO A 190 17.22 -10.55 -26.66
C PRO A 190 16.74 -9.28 -25.89
N TRP A 191 17.23 -9.10 -24.67
CA TRP A 191 16.78 -8.04 -23.72
C TRP A 191 16.75 -6.65 -24.33
N HIS A 192 17.71 -6.31 -25.21
CA HIS A 192 17.81 -5.00 -25.84
C HIS A 192 16.66 -4.69 -26.80
N SER A 193 16.03 -5.72 -27.39
CA SER A 193 14.94 -5.56 -28.36
C SER A 193 13.56 -5.62 -27.73
N LEU A 194 13.46 -6.12 -26.48
CA LEU A 194 12.18 -6.28 -25.79
C LEU A 194 11.72 -4.97 -25.16
N SER A 195 10.42 -4.69 -25.30
CA SER A 195 9.77 -3.61 -24.55
C SER A 195 9.43 -4.08 -23.15
N PHE A 196 9.59 -3.21 -22.16
CA PHE A 196 9.34 -3.50 -20.76
C PHE A 196 8.19 -2.65 -20.22
N ILE A 197 7.33 -3.29 -19.44
CA ILE A 197 6.37 -2.64 -18.56
C ILE A 197 7.04 -2.60 -17.19
N MET A 198 7.38 -1.41 -16.73
CA MET A 198 8.15 -1.21 -15.50
C MET A 198 7.27 -0.76 -14.35
N PRO A 199 7.52 -1.25 -13.11
CA PRO A 199 6.91 -0.63 -11.93
C PRO A 199 7.48 0.79 -11.75
N GLU A 200 6.64 1.72 -11.27
CA GLU A 200 7.07 3.11 -11.05
C GLU A 200 8.13 3.22 -9.96
N GLN A 201 7.97 2.45 -8.88
CA GLN A 201 8.81 2.57 -7.69
C GLN A 201 8.75 1.31 -6.81
N GLY A 202 9.45 1.34 -5.66
CA GLY A 202 9.41 0.31 -4.62
C GLY A 202 10.34 -0.87 -4.87
N VAL A 203 10.20 -1.88 -4.02
CA VAL A 203 11.10 -3.05 -3.99
C VAL A 203 11.14 -3.79 -5.33
N LEU A 204 10.00 -3.89 -6.01
CA LEU A 204 9.94 -4.58 -7.30
C LEU A 204 10.75 -3.84 -8.37
N LYS A 205 10.64 -2.50 -8.41
CA LYS A 205 11.46 -1.69 -9.32
C LYS A 205 12.95 -1.90 -9.08
N GLU A 206 13.37 -1.85 -7.81
CA GLU A 206 14.78 -2.12 -7.46
C GLU A 206 15.25 -3.50 -7.91
N ARG A 207 14.41 -4.52 -7.79
CA ARG A 207 14.73 -5.89 -8.26
C ARG A 207 14.90 -5.95 -9.76
N VAL A 208 13.99 -5.33 -10.53
CA VAL A 208 14.08 -5.30 -11.99
C VAL A 208 15.28 -4.48 -12.46
N ASP A 209 15.53 -3.31 -11.86
CA ASP A 209 16.71 -2.50 -12.18
C ASP A 209 18.02 -3.25 -11.90
N ASN A 210 18.10 -4.00 -10.79
CA ASN A 210 19.25 -4.84 -10.47
C ASN A 210 19.41 -6.01 -11.44
N PHE A 211 18.30 -6.61 -11.88
CA PHE A 211 18.32 -7.64 -12.92
C PHE A 211 18.89 -7.09 -14.23
N CYS A 212 18.41 -5.93 -14.70
CA CYS A 212 18.91 -5.28 -15.90
C CYS A 212 20.42 -4.97 -15.82
N LYS A 213 20.86 -4.45 -14.67
CA LYS A 213 22.30 -4.20 -14.40
C LYS A 213 23.12 -5.48 -14.44
N LYS A 214 22.64 -6.54 -13.80
CA LYS A 214 23.33 -7.85 -13.76
C LYS A 214 23.49 -8.46 -15.15
N HIS A 215 22.52 -8.25 -16.02
CA HIS A 215 22.53 -8.75 -17.40
C HIS A 215 23.05 -7.72 -18.41
N HIS A 216 23.66 -6.62 -17.95
CA HIS A 216 24.34 -5.60 -18.75
C HIS A 216 23.49 -4.99 -19.87
N PHE A 217 22.21 -4.73 -19.62
CA PHE A 217 21.36 -4.05 -20.59
C PHE A 217 20.53 -2.92 -19.96
N THR A 218 20.14 -1.97 -20.82
CA THR A 218 19.18 -0.91 -20.48
C THR A 218 17.82 -1.29 -21.06
N PRO A 219 16.77 -1.41 -20.24
CA PRO A 219 15.45 -1.82 -20.72
C PRO A 219 14.84 -0.74 -21.62
N LYS A 220 14.26 -1.16 -22.74
CA LYS A 220 13.41 -0.30 -23.56
C LYS A 220 12.05 -0.19 -22.87
N VAL A 221 11.84 0.87 -22.08
CA VAL A 221 10.61 1.06 -21.32
C VAL A 221 9.47 1.51 -22.23
N TYR A 222 8.40 0.70 -22.30
CA TYR A 222 7.17 1.07 -22.97
C TYR A 222 6.33 2.00 -22.08
N THR A 223 6.17 1.63 -20.80
CA THR A 223 5.44 2.43 -19.82
C THR A 223 5.87 2.09 -18.39
N HIS A 224 5.61 3.03 -17.48
CA HIS A 224 5.66 2.80 -16.04
C HIS A 224 4.24 2.62 -15.51
N VAL A 225 4.06 1.70 -14.57
CA VAL A 225 2.73 1.31 -14.06
C VAL A 225 2.78 1.23 -12.55
N SER A 226 1.76 1.80 -11.94
CA SER A 226 1.48 1.67 -10.50
C SER A 226 0.57 0.44 -10.28
N GLY A 227 1.04 -0.50 -9.44
CA GLY A 227 0.32 -1.76 -9.16
C GLY A 227 0.64 -2.90 -10.13
N HIS A 228 0.74 -4.08 -9.57
CA HIS A 228 1.19 -5.27 -10.31
C HIS A 228 0.11 -5.85 -11.22
N GLU A 229 -1.15 -5.68 -10.87
CA GLU A 229 -2.32 -6.19 -11.61
C GLU A 229 -2.41 -5.57 -13.01
N ALA A 230 -2.15 -4.26 -13.11
CA ALA A 230 -2.12 -3.56 -14.38
C ALA A 230 -0.93 -4.01 -15.26
N MET A 231 0.20 -4.39 -14.66
CA MET A 231 1.34 -4.94 -15.40
C MET A 231 0.98 -6.24 -16.10
N VAL A 232 0.24 -7.15 -15.42
CA VAL A 232 -0.25 -8.40 -16.03
C VAL A 232 -1.20 -8.12 -17.19
N ALA A 233 -2.15 -7.18 -17.02
CA ALA A 233 -3.08 -6.81 -18.06
C ALA A 233 -2.38 -6.25 -19.31
N LEU A 234 -1.42 -5.36 -19.15
CA LEU A 234 -0.68 -4.78 -20.28
C LEU A 234 0.25 -5.82 -20.96
N ALA A 235 0.86 -6.72 -20.18
CA ALA A 235 1.67 -7.81 -20.73
C ALA A 235 0.82 -8.77 -21.56
N SER A 236 -0.42 -9.07 -21.13
CA SER A 236 -1.34 -9.93 -21.88
C SER A 236 -1.73 -9.34 -23.25
N LEU A 237 -1.73 -8.02 -23.37
CA LEU A 237 -1.99 -7.29 -24.62
C LEU A 237 -0.75 -7.12 -25.52
N GLY A 238 0.42 -7.63 -25.13
CA GLY A 238 1.63 -7.58 -25.93
C GLY A 238 2.36 -6.23 -25.94
N PHE A 239 2.05 -5.31 -25.02
CA PHE A 239 2.74 -4.01 -24.95
C PHE A 239 4.18 -4.12 -24.46
N GLY A 240 4.53 -5.19 -23.77
CA GLY A 240 5.88 -5.45 -23.27
C GLY A 240 5.90 -6.67 -22.36
N ILE A 241 7.11 -7.06 -21.97
CA ILE A 241 7.28 -8.03 -20.89
C ILE A 241 7.22 -7.32 -19.53
N ALA A 242 6.77 -8.04 -18.50
CA ALA A 242 6.69 -7.51 -17.14
C ALA A 242 7.31 -8.50 -16.15
N CYS A 243 7.90 -7.99 -15.08
CA CYS A 243 8.31 -8.78 -13.92
C CYS A 243 7.32 -8.57 -12.79
N VAL A 244 6.68 -9.63 -12.34
CA VAL A 244 5.65 -9.59 -11.29
C VAL A 244 5.80 -10.75 -10.31
N PRO A 245 5.27 -10.64 -9.08
CA PRO A 245 5.15 -11.80 -8.21
C PRO A 245 4.20 -12.84 -8.83
N GLU A 246 4.57 -14.11 -8.80
CA GLU A 246 3.78 -15.20 -9.40
C GLU A 246 2.35 -15.27 -8.82
N ILE A 247 2.19 -14.91 -7.55
CA ILE A 247 0.89 -14.84 -6.89
C ILE A 247 -0.08 -13.85 -7.56
N VAL A 248 0.43 -12.79 -8.19
CA VAL A 248 -0.39 -11.82 -8.93
C VAL A 248 -1.00 -12.47 -10.16
N ILE A 249 -0.24 -13.33 -10.83
CA ILE A 249 -0.72 -14.04 -12.03
C ILE A 249 -1.83 -15.02 -11.66
N SER A 250 -1.63 -15.80 -10.59
CA SER A 250 -2.60 -16.81 -10.16
C SER A 250 -3.97 -16.22 -9.83
N GLN A 251 -4.02 -14.99 -9.33
CA GLN A 251 -5.24 -14.26 -8.99
C GLN A 251 -5.77 -13.37 -10.14
N SER A 252 -5.01 -13.25 -11.23
CA SER A 252 -5.39 -12.38 -12.34
C SER A 252 -6.47 -13.01 -13.23
N PRO A 253 -7.45 -12.24 -13.71
CA PRO A 253 -8.36 -12.68 -14.76
C PRO A 253 -7.63 -12.95 -16.09
N PHE A 254 -6.42 -12.42 -16.27
CA PHE A 254 -5.59 -12.58 -17.47
C PHE A 254 -4.57 -13.71 -17.36
N LYS A 255 -4.65 -14.58 -16.35
CA LYS A 255 -3.67 -15.64 -16.10
C LYS A 255 -3.41 -16.58 -17.29
N ASN A 256 -4.44 -16.84 -18.11
CA ASN A 256 -4.33 -17.69 -19.31
C ASN A 256 -3.91 -16.91 -20.57
N GLN A 257 -3.73 -15.59 -20.46
CA GLN A 257 -3.34 -14.70 -21.57
C GLN A 257 -1.88 -14.24 -21.45
N VAL A 258 -1.18 -14.71 -20.42
CA VAL A 258 0.26 -14.51 -20.24
C VAL A 258 0.98 -15.84 -20.12
N GLN A 259 2.21 -15.87 -20.60
CA GLN A 259 3.13 -16.99 -20.45
C GLN A 259 4.29 -16.61 -19.55
N LEU A 260 4.79 -17.58 -18.78
CA LEU A 260 5.99 -17.43 -18.00
C LEU A 260 7.21 -17.52 -18.91
N LEU A 261 8.11 -16.54 -18.80
CA LEU A 261 9.40 -16.62 -19.45
C LEU A 261 10.35 -17.40 -18.53
N GLN A 262 11.06 -18.39 -19.11
CA GLN A 262 11.97 -19.28 -18.36
C GLN A 262 13.21 -18.50 -17.89
N LEU A 263 13.13 -17.86 -16.73
CA LEU A 263 14.20 -17.10 -16.09
C LEU A 263 14.30 -17.51 -14.62
N ARG A 264 15.52 -17.64 -14.13
CA ARG A 264 15.73 -17.79 -12.68
C ARG A 264 15.25 -16.53 -11.98
N SER A 265 14.23 -16.68 -11.17
CA SER A 265 13.61 -15.58 -10.45
C SER A 265 14.09 -15.53 -8.99
N ASP A 266 14.22 -14.32 -8.48
CA ASP A 266 14.37 -14.08 -7.05
C ASP A 266 13.06 -14.38 -6.33
N GLU A 267 13.14 -14.85 -5.11
CA GLU A 267 12.00 -14.95 -4.21
C GLU A 267 11.85 -13.65 -3.40
N ILE A 268 10.62 -13.21 -3.22
CA ILE A 268 10.28 -12.10 -2.33
C ILE A 268 9.51 -12.60 -1.13
N GLU A 269 9.78 -12.01 0.02
CA GLU A 269 9.03 -12.24 1.24
C GLU A 269 7.97 -11.14 1.36
N ILE A 270 6.73 -11.55 1.68
CA ILE A 270 5.57 -10.68 1.87
C ILE A 270 5.19 -10.73 3.34
N GLY A 271 4.92 -9.59 3.93
CA GLY A 271 4.61 -9.51 5.35
C GLY A 271 3.66 -8.38 5.71
N LEU A 272 3.13 -8.47 6.92
CA LEU A 272 2.48 -7.33 7.57
C LEU A 272 3.53 -6.39 8.12
N VAL A 273 3.27 -5.09 8.03
CA VAL A 273 4.07 -4.03 8.64
C VAL A 273 3.20 -3.14 9.51
N THR A 274 3.75 -2.73 10.64
CA THR A 274 3.13 -1.77 11.56
C THR A 274 4.21 -0.99 12.30
N LYS A 275 3.86 0.14 12.94
CA LYS A 275 4.79 0.80 13.86
C LYS A 275 4.90 0.00 15.16
N ASN A 276 6.12 -0.12 15.75
CA ASN A 276 6.34 -0.75 17.05
C ASN A 276 5.35 -0.22 18.11
N LYS A 277 5.17 1.10 18.14
CA LYS A 277 4.25 1.75 19.08
C LYS A 277 2.79 1.35 18.88
N ARG A 278 2.39 0.94 17.66
CA ARG A 278 1.03 0.50 17.39
C ARG A 278 0.73 -0.91 17.91
N LEU A 279 1.75 -1.71 18.20
CA LEU A 279 1.58 -3.02 18.83
C LEU A 279 1.13 -2.94 20.30
N TYR A 280 1.19 -1.75 20.92
CA TYR A 280 0.56 -1.51 22.23
C TYR A 280 -0.95 -1.25 22.13
N ASP A 281 -1.48 -0.94 20.94
CA ASP A 281 -2.92 -0.83 20.71
C ASP A 281 -3.53 -2.22 20.68
N PRO A 282 -4.51 -2.54 21.55
CA PRO A 282 -5.08 -3.87 21.65
C PRO A 282 -5.68 -4.39 20.34
N VAL A 283 -6.28 -3.52 19.51
CA VAL A 283 -6.88 -3.92 18.24
C VAL A 283 -5.79 -4.31 17.23
N VAL A 284 -4.73 -3.50 17.11
CA VAL A 284 -3.60 -3.81 16.23
C VAL A 284 -2.88 -5.05 16.70
N LYS A 285 -2.65 -5.18 18.02
CA LYS A 285 -2.04 -6.37 18.62
C LYS A 285 -2.85 -7.62 18.35
N ALA A 286 -4.17 -7.56 18.53
CA ALA A 286 -5.05 -8.70 18.27
C ALA A 286 -4.97 -9.16 16.80
N LEU A 287 -4.96 -8.23 15.82
CA LEU A 287 -4.74 -8.59 14.41
C LEU A 287 -3.36 -9.23 14.20
N TRP A 288 -2.33 -8.63 14.79
CA TRP A 288 -0.95 -9.11 14.68
C TRP A 288 -0.78 -10.51 15.24
N ASP A 289 -1.37 -10.79 16.40
CA ASP A 289 -1.33 -12.10 17.04
C ASP A 289 -2.18 -13.12 16.27
N THR A 290 -3.33 -12.71 15.73
CA THR A 290 -4.14 -13.55 14.82
C THR A 290 -3.33 -13.93 13.56
N ALA A 291 -2.62 -12.97 12.99
CA ALA A 291 -1.76 -13.22 11.82
C ALA A 291 -0.59 -14.16 12.17
N LYS A 292 0.07 -13.98 13.33
CA LYS A 292 1.07 -14.92 13.81
C LYS A 292 0.52 -16.34 13.90
N GLY A 293 -0.65 -16.53 14.50
CA GLY A 293 -1.27 -17.84 14.62
C GLY A 293 -1.74 -18.45 13.30
N LEU A 294 -1.91 -17.63 12.24
CA LEU A 294 -2.34 -18.11 10.93
C LEU A 294 -1.15 -18.41 10.00
N PHE A 295 -0.09 -17.61 10.03
CA PHE A 295 1.01 -17.63 9.08
C PHE A 295 2.35 -18.12 9.67
N THR A 296 2.42 -18.37 11.00
CA THR A 296 3.61 -18.99 11.57
C THR A 296 3.61 -20.46 11.16
N LEU A 297 4.59 -20.81 10.34
CA LEU A 297 4.93 -22.17 9.94
C LEU A 297 5.73 -22.86 11.05
#